data_7394472dbeb32474d4d29270143a254e
#
_entry.id   7394472dbeb32474d4d29270143a254e
#
_cell.length_a   1.000
_cell.length_b   1.000
_cell.length_c   1.000
_cell.angle_alpha   90.00
_cell.angle_beta   90.00
_cell.angle_gamma   90.00
#
_symmetry.space_group_name_H-M   'P 1'
#
loop_
_entity.id
_entity.type
_entity.pdbx_description
1 polymer ?
#
loop_
_entity_poly.entity_id
_entity_poly.type
_entity_poly.pdbx_seq_one_letter_code
_entity_poly.pdbx_strand_id
1 'polypeptide(L)'
;MIGTSIAISISDVPWNGPIGGVWLGLVDGEYVINPTVEQREKSEMLVTVAGTKQKVVMIEAGANEVEESVMLEGIKFAHKHIIELCDFISGIQAEIGKEKFTYESHDVDHDLYDAIKNMAFEKLQYALDTDDKNVRDERIGEITDEIIPALEEQFPDINEQIGEILYKMQKEIVRAWLVQGRRVDGRGLDEIRPLAAEVDLLPRTHGSGMFTRGQTQVLSVATLAPLSEIQKLDGIDLEETKRYIHHYNFPSYSVGETRPSRGPGRREIGHGALAERSLVPVLPSEEEFPYAIR
;
A
#
# COMPACT_ATOMS: atom_id res chain seq x y z
N MET A 1 -13.91 10.81 2.00
CA MET A 1 -13.96 9.61 2.88
C MET A 1 -15.24 9.54 3.70
N ILE A 2 -15.55 10.50 4.58
CA ILE A 2 -16.76 10.46 5.47
C ILE A 2 -18.06 10.34 4.67
N GLY A 3 -18.26 11.15 3.63
CA GLY A 3 -19.45 11.08 2.77
C GLY A 3 -19.64 9.72 2.10
N THR A 4 -18.54 9.08 1.65
CA THR A 4 -18.58 7.72 1.08
C THR A 4 -18.94 6.69 2.14
N SER A 5 -18.39 6.83 3.36
CA SER A 5 -18.71 5.96 4.50
C SER A 5 -20.21 6.06 4.86
N ILE A 6 -20.77 7.26 4.92
CA ILE A 6 -22.21 7.46 5.14
C ILE A 6 -23.02 6.82 4.00
N ALA A 7 -22.68 7.10 2.74
CA ALA A 7 -23.43 6.60 1.58
C ALA A 7 -23.49 5.06 1.56
N ILE A 8 -22.39 4.37 1.83
CA ILE A 8 -22.36 2.90 1.91
C ILE A 8 -23.14 2.42 3.14
N SER A 9 -22.98 3.08 4.28
CA SER A 9 -23.66 2.68 5.52
C SER A 9 -25.18 2.72 5.39
N ILE A 10 -25.74 3.75 4.71
CA ILE A 10 -27.19 3.87 4.52
C ILE A 10 -27.74 3.09 3.33
N SER A 11 -26.87 2.59 2.41
CA SER A 11 -27.27 1.77 1.27
C SER A 11 -27.65 0.36 1.70
N ASP A 12 -28.11 -0.46 0.76
CA ASP A 12 -28.37 -1.89 0.93
C ASP A 12 -27.11 -2.77 0.79
N VAL A 13 -25.95 -2.20 0.47
CA VAL A 13 -24.69 -2.94 0.32
C VAL A 13 -24.21 -3.46 1.67
N PRO A 14 -23.95 -4.78 1.83
CA PRO A 14 -23.34 -5.34 3.04
C PRO A 14 -21.90 -4.81 3.21
N TRP A 15 -21.59 -4.29 4.39
CA TRP A 15 -20.32 -3.66 4.69
C TRP A 15 -20.01 -3.65 6.19
N ASN A 16 -18.77 -3.95 6.57
CA ASN A 16 -18.33 -4.02 7.96
C ASN A 16 -17.78 -2.67 8.51
N GLY A 17 -18.21 -1.54 7.91
CA GLY A 17 -17.94 -0.20 8.44
C GLY A 17 -18.88 0.18 9.58
N PRO A 18 -18.95 1.47 9.95
CA PRO A 18 -18.40 2.61 9.21
C PRO A 18 -16.90 2.85 9.40
N ILE A 19 -16.35 3.70 8.51
CA ILE A 19 -14.98 4.22 8.60
C ILE A 19 -15.04 5.72 8.77
N GLY A 20 -14.31 6.24 9.76
CA GLY A 20 -13.99 7.65 9.92
C GLY A 20 -12.58 7.97 9.44
N GLY A 21 -12.31 9.25 9.21
CA GLY A 21 -10.97 9.71 8.88
C GLY A 21 -10.81 11.18 9.18
N VAL A 22 -9.65 11.55 9.69
CA VAL A 22 -9.29 12.91 10.07
C VAL A 22 -7.87 13.23 9.64
N TRP A 23 -7.58 14.52 9.50
CA TRP A 23 -6.22 15.03 9.49
C TRP A 23 -5.82 15.38 10.91
N LEU A 24 -4.56 15.14 11.24
CA LEU A 24 -3.93 15.46 12.51
C LEU A 24 -2.73 16.35 12.23
N GLY A 25 -2.68 17.50 12.87
CA GLY A 25 -1.51 18.38 12.92
C GLY A 25 -0.90 18.41 14.31
N LEU A 26 0.34 18.89 14.40
CA LEU A 26 1.04 19.26 15.64
C LEU A 26 1.43 20.71 15.54
N VAL A 27 0.73 21.59 16.27
CA VAL A 27 0.90 23.05 16.22
C VAL A 27 1.23 23.55 17.62
N ASP A 28 2.37 24.19 17.78
CA ASP A 28 2.84 24.69 19.07
C ASP A 28 2.86 23.61 20.18
N GLY A 29 3.17 22.38 19.82
CA GLY A 29 3.19 21.22 20.71
C GLY A 29 1.83 20.61 21.05
N GLU A 30 0.74 21.08 20.44
CA GLU A 30 -0.61 20.57 20.64
C GLU A 30 -1.15 19.82 19.41
N TYR A 31 -1.87 18.72 19.63
CA TYR A 31 -2.55 17.99 18.56
C TYR A 31 -3.81 18.71 18.12
N VAL A 32 -3.91 18.95 16.82
CA VAL A 32 -5.07 19.63 16.19
C VAL A 32 -5.71 18.72 15.16
N ILE A 33 -7.02 18.46 15.31
CA ILE A 33 -7.81 17.69 14.33
C ILE A 33 -8.30 18.62 13.22
N ASN A 34 -8.10 18.18 11.96
CA ASN A 34 -8.47 18.93 10.76
C ASN A 34 -7.94 20.38 10.78
N PRO A 35 -6.61 20.56 10.88
CA PRO A 35 -6.00 21.87 11.00
C PRO A 35 -6.38 22.77 9.83
N THR A 36 -6.64 24.07 10.11
CA THR A 36 -6.85 25.10 9.08
C THR A 36 -5.59 25.28 8.23
N VAL A 37 -5.67 26.06 7.17
CA VAL A 37 -4.53 26.36 6.30
C VAL A 37 -3.39 26.98 7.09
N GLU A 38 -3.67 28.03 7.88
CA GLU A 38 -2.69 28.73 8.70
C GLU A 38 -2.06 27.81 9.77
N GLN A 39 -2.84 26.86 10.29
CA GLN A 39 -2.34 25.85 11.22
C GLN A 39 -1.47 24.81 10.52
N ARG A 40 -1.81 24.42 9.28
CA ARG A 40 -0.99 23.47 8.50
C ARG A 40 0.39 24.05 8.15
N GLU A 41 0.46 25.35 7.84
CA GLU A 41 1.74 26.03 7.56
C GLU A 41 2.69 26.02 8.76
N LYS A 42 2.15 26.02 9.99
CA LYS A 42 2.94 26.00 11.23
C LYS A 42 3.12 24.59 11.81
N SER A 43 2.41 23.63 11.28
CA SER A 43 2.38 22.28 11.83
C SER A 43 3.68 21.53 11.58
N GLU A 44 4.25 20.91 12.61
CA GLU A 44 5.43 20.05 12.53
C GLU A 44 5.14 18.71 11.86
N MET A 45 3.88 18.31 11.79
CA MET A 45 3.46 17.11 11.05
C MET A 45 2.05 17.28 10.49
N LEU A 46 1.76 16.55 9.41
CA LEU A 46 0.42 16.38 8.90
C LEU A 46 0.19 14.89 8.65
N VAL A 47 -0.72 14.30 9.40
CA VAL A 47 -1.02 12.87 9.37
C VAL A 47 -2.48 12.65 9.02
N THR A 48 -2.74 11.93 7.94
CA THR A 48 -4.08 11.40 7.66
C THR A 48 -4.25 10.08 8.38
N VAL A 49 -5.26 9.99 9.23
CA VAL A 49 -5.61 8.76 9.95
C VAL A 49 -7.01 8.35 9.57
N ALA A 50 -7.18 7.08 9.19
CA ALA A 50 -8.50 6.49 8.95
C ALA A 50 -8.65 5.18 9.71
N GLY A 51 -9.86 4.90 10.17
CA GLY A 51 -10.12 3.72 10.99
C GLY A 51 -11.59 3.41 11.18
N THR A 52 -11.82 2.24 11.75
CA THR A 52 -13.09 1.82 12.35
C THR A 52 -13.11 2.19 13.83
N LYS A 53 -14.18 1.87 14.55
CA LYS A 53 -14.22 2.00 16.02
C LYS A 53 -13.13 1.18 16.74
N GLN A 54 -12.70 0.07 16.15
CA GLN A 54 -11.79 -0.89 16.79
C GLN A 54 -10.34 -0.74 16.37
N LYS A 55 -10.09 -0.28 15.13
CA LYS A 55 -8.75 -0.31 14.53
C LYS A 55 -8.48 0.88 13.62
N VAL A 56 -7.28 1.41 13.70
CA VAL A 56 -6.71 2.24 12.64
C VAL A 56 -6.41 1.33 11.45
N VAL A 57 -6.87 1.71 10.26
CA VAL A 57 -6.72 0.93 9.02
C VAL A 57 -5.82 1.58 7.99
N MET A 58 -5.61 2.92 8.11
CA MET A 58 -4.72 3.65 7.21
C MET A 58 -4.09 4.84 7.92
N ILE A 59 -2.82 5.03 7.67
CA ILE A 59 -2.03 6.19 8.11
C ILE A 59 -1.23 6.67 6.91
N GLU A 60 -1.24 7.98 6.69
CA GLU A 60 -0.37 8.65 5.72
C GLU A 60 0.20 9.89 6.38
N ALA A 61 1.52 9.95 6.52
CA ALA A 61 2.19 10.96 7.30
C ALA A 61 3.25 11.73 6.50
N GLY A 62 3.33 13.03 6.76
CA GLY A 62 4.49 13.86 6.49
C GLY A 62 4.86 14.56 7.81
N ALA A 63 6.15 14.62 8.15
CA ALA A 63 6.60 15.23 9.40
C ALA A 63 8.01 15.82 9.26
N ASN A 64 8.30 16.84 10.06
CA ASN A 64 9.59 17.49 10.17
C ASN A 64 10.36 16.87 11.36
N GLU A 65 10.83 15.63 11.17
CA GLU A 65 11.66 14.90 12.17
C GLU A 65 11.01 14.78 13.56
N VAL A 66 9.67 14.64 13.60
CA VAL A 66 8.91 14.46 14.85
C VAL A 66 9.24 13.09 15.45
N GLU A 67 9.45 13.05 16.77
CA GLU A 67 9.72 11.83 17.52
C GLU A 67 8.61 10.78 17.35
N GLU A 68 9.00 9.50 17.22
CA GLU A 68 8.08 8.37 17.01
C GLU A 68 7.01 8.25 18.12
N SER A 69 7.38 8.55 19.35
CA SER A 69 6.47 8.53 20.50
C SER A 69 5.38 9.60 20.37
N VAL A 70 5.74 10.80 19.92
CA VAL A 70 4.79 11.90 19.67
C VAL A 70 3.86 11.55 18.50
N MET A 71 4.40 10.98 17.42
CA MET A 71 3.61 10.50 16.29
C MET A 71 2.58 9.43 16.74
N LEU A 72 3.02 8.45 17.54
CA LEU A 72 2.15 7.39 18.04
C LEU A 72 1.02 7.91 18.93
N GLU A 73 1.32 8.83 19.85
CA GLU A 73 0.29 9.44 20.70
C GLU A 73 -0.68 10.30 19.87
N GLY A 74 -0.19 10.99 18.85
CA GLY A 74 -1.04 11.72 17.90
C GLY A 74 -2.00 10.80 17.15
N ILE A 75 -1.55 9.65 16.67
CA ILE A 75 -2.40 8.65 16.00
C ILE A 75 -3.48 8.13 16.96
N LYS A 76 -3.13 7.85 18.21
CA LYS A 76 -4.09 7.46 19.25
C LYS A 76 -5.11 8.56 19.54
N PHE A 77 -4.66 9.81 19.56
CA PHE A 77 -5.53 10.98 19.72
C PHE A 77 -6.51 11.10 18.55
N ALA A 78 -6.03 10.99 17.31
CA ALA A 78 -6.87 11.01 16.11
C ALA A 78 -7.90 9.86 16.12
N HIS A 79 -7.53 8.67 16.58
CA HIS A 79 -8.44 7.53 16.63
C HIS A 79 -9.64 7.75 17.57
N LYS A 80 -9.50 8.51 18.65
CA LYS A 80 -10.63 8.87 19.52
C LYS A 80 -11.70 9.63 18.75
N HIS A 81 -11.31 10.61 17.93
CA HIS A 81 -12.24 11.37 17.09
C HIS A 81 -12.82 10.54 15.94
N ILE A 82 -12.06 9.56 15.44
CA ILE A 82 -12.57 8.60 14.45
C ILE A 82 -13.70 7.75 15.06
N ILE A 83 -13.58 7.34 16.31
CA ILE A 83 -14.64 6.60 17.03
C ILE A 83 -15.91 7.44 17.09
N GLU A 84 -15.81 8.73 17.44
CA GLU A 84 -16.95 9.64 17.48
C GLU A 84 -17.64 9.79 16.11
N LEU A 85 -16.83 9.89 15.03
CA LEU A 85 -17.35 9.92 13.66
C LEU A 85 -18.05 8.61 13.27
N CYS A 86 -17.49 7.47 13.65
CA CYS A 86 -18.12 6.17 13.40
C CYS A 86 -19.44 6.02 14.16
N ASP A 87 -19.52 6.51 15.40
CA ASP A 87 -20.76 6.52 16.18
C ASP A 87 -21.82 7.42 15.54
N PHE A 88 -21.44 8.60 15.09
CA PHE A 88 -22.34 9.49 14.36
C PHE A 88 -22.89 8.85 13.08
N ILE A 89 -22.02 8.23 12.27
CA ILE A 89 -22.42 7.53 11.03
C ILE A 89 -23.35 6.35 11.34
N SER A 90 -23.07 5.60 12.42
CA SER A 90 -23.93 4.50 12.85
C SER A 90 -25.31 4.99 13.29
N GLY A 91 -25.40 6.18 13.91
CA GLY A 91 -26.67 6.84 14.22
C GLY A 91 -27.47 7.15 12.97
N ILE A 92 -26.86 7.76 11.95
CA ILE A 92 -27.52 8.02 10.66
C ILE A 92 -27.99 6.71 10.01
N GLN A 93 -27.16 5.67 10.02
CA GLN A 93 -27.53 4.36 9.50
C GLN A 93 -28.75 3.77 10.21
N ALA A 94 -28.84 3.93 11.52
CA ALA A 94 -29.99 3.44 12.30
C ALA A 94 -31.30 4.16 11.96
N GLU A 95 -31.24 5.45 11.58
CA GLU A 95 -32.41 6.26 11.25
C GLU A 95 -32.93 6.04 9.82
N ILE A 96 -32.02 5.99 8.84
CA ILE A 96 -32.39 6.02 7.41
C ILE A 96 -31.72 4.89 6.59
N GLY A 97 -30.99 4.00 7.23
CA GLY A 97 -30.32 2.89 6.53
C GLY A 97 -31.29 1.88 5.94
N LYS A 98 -30.91 1.32 4.79
CA LYS A 98 -31.65 0.22 4.15
C LYS A 98 -31.22 -1.11 4.73
N GLU A 99 -32.10 -2.12 4.64
CA GLU A 99 -31.76 -3.50 4.90
C GLU A 99 -30.66 -3.97 3.93
N LYS A 100 -29.66 -4.69 4.47
CA LYS A 100 -28.53 -5.16 3.68
C LYS A 100 -28.90 -6.43 2.92
N PHE A 101 -28.55 -6.50 1.62
CA PHE A 101 -28.76 -7.73 0.87
C PHE A 101 -27.81 -8.84 1.37
N THR A 102 -28.24 -10.08 1.20
CA THR A 102 -27.41 -11.26 1.45
C THR A 102 -26.70 -11.70 0.18
N TYR A 103 -25.53 -12.27 0.31
CA TYR A 103 -24.76 -12.83 -0.80
C TYR A 103 -24.12 -14.16 -0.37
N GLU A 104 -23.88 -15.03 -1.32
CA GLU A 104 -23.13 -16.25 -1.08
C GLU A 104 -21.65 -15.89 -0.96
N SER A 105 -21.01 -16.33 0.13
CA SER A 105 -19.57 -16.16 0.30
C SER A 105 -18.84 -17.23 -0.52
N HIS A 106 -17.82 -16.80 -1.25
CA HIS A 106 -16.88 -17.71 -1.91
C HIS A 106 -15.67 -18.00 -1.01
N ASP A 107 -15.91 -18.13 0.30
CA ASP A 107 -14.85 -18.54 1.22
C ASP A 107 -14.35 -19.94 0.86
N VAL A 108 -13.07 -20.17 1.15
CA VAL A 108 -12.43 -21.47 0.91
C VAL A 108 -13.17 -22.56 1.64
N ASP A 109 -13.50 -23.65 0.94
CA ASP A 109 -14.05 -24.86 1.52
C ASP A 109 -13.08 -25.44 2.57
N HIS A 110 -13.56 -25.60 3.79
CA HIS A 110 -12.75 -26.09 4.91
C HIS A 110 -12.32 -27.54 4.75
N ASP A 111 -13.18 -28.40 4.20
CA ASP A 111 -12.86 -29.81 3.99
C ASP A 111 -11.80 -29.96 2.90
N LEU A 112 -11.92 -29.18 1.82
CA LEU A 112 -10.90 -29.09 0.78
C LEU A 112 -9.58 -28.53 1.33
N TYR A 113 -9.65 -27.47 2.15
CA TYR A 113 -8.47 -26.91 2.80
C TYR A 113 -7.72 -27.95 3.64
N ASP A 114 -8.43 -28.72 4.47
CA ASP A 114 -7.85 -29.72 5.34
C ASP A 114 -7.28 -30.90 4.53
N ALA A 115 -7.95 -31.33 3.45
CA ALA A 115 -7.46 -32.35 2.54
C ALA A 115 -6.13 -31.93 1.88
N ILE A 116 -6.06 -30.72 1.32
CA ILE A 116 -4.85 -30.17 0.72
C ILE A 116 -3.76 -30.00 1.78
N LYS A 117 -4.10 -29.53 2.98
CA LYS A 117 -3.13 -29.36 4.06
C LYS A 117 -2.44 -30.64 4.45
N ASN A 118 -3.20 -31.72 4.57
CA ASN A 118 -2.66 -33.03 4.90
C ASN A 118 -1.70 -33.59 3.82
N MET A 119 -1.90 -33.25 2.56
CA MET A 119 -1.08 -33.73 1.44
C MET A 119 0.13 -32.82 1.17
N ALA A 120 -0.01 -31.51 1.33
CA ALA A 120 0.90 -30.52 0.79
C ALA A 120 1.67 -29.71 1.82
N PHE A 121 1.28 -29.68 3.09
CA PHE A 121 1.85 -28.73 4.05
C PHE A 121 3.37 -28.84 4.20
N GLU A 122 3.89 -30.04 4.36
CA GLU A 122 5.34 -30.28 4.47
C GLU A 122 6.07 -30.01 3.13
N LYS A 123 5.44 -30.37 2.00
CA LYS A 123 6.00 -30.07 0.67
C LYS A 123 6.04 -28.58 0.42
N LEU A 124 5.01 -27.86 0.86
CA LEU A 124 4.94 -26.41 0.74
C LEU A 124 5.98 -25.70 1.63
N GLN A 125 6.27 -26.23 2.83
CA GLN A 125 7.37 -25.74 3.65
C GLN A 125 8.71 -25.91 2.94
N TYR A 126 8.96 -27.07 2.29
CA TYR A 126 10.15 -27.29 1.49
C TYR A 126 10.19 -26.36 0.25
N ALA A 127 9.07 -26.18 -0.41
CA ALA A 127 8.99 -25.30 -1.58
C ALA A 127 9.33 -23.83 -1.24
N LEU A 128 8.93 -23.37 -0.06
CA LEU A 128 9.19 -22.03 0.43
C LEU A 128 10.61 -21.84 0.97
N ASP A 129 11.33 -22.91 1.27
CA ASP A 129 12.69 -22.86 1.84
C ASP A 129 13.72 -22.64 0.74
N THR A 130 13.69 -21.47 0.13
CA THR A 130 14.64 -21.02 -0.89
C THR A 130 14.58 -19.49 -1.01
N ASP A 131 15.71 -18.85 -1.32
CA ASP A 131 15.84 -17.45 -1.65
C ASP A 131 15.55 -17.14 -3.13
N ASP A 132 15.57 -18.18 -3.98
CA ASP A 132 15.26 -18.06 -5.42
C ASP A 132 13.74 -18.16 -5.65
N LYS A 133 13.21 -17.07 -6.23
CA LYS A 133 11.79 -17.00 -6.56
C LYS A 133 11.36 -18.02 -7.60
N ASN A 134 12.19 -18.26 -8.63
CA ASN A 134 11.84 -19.16 -9.73
C ASN A 134 11.77 -20.60 -9.24
N VAL A 135 12.74 -21.01 -8.42
CA VAL A 135 12.77 -22.34 -7.78
C VAL A 135 11.53 -22.54 -6.89
N ARG A 136 11.14 -21.51 -6.14
CA ARG A 136 9.94 -21.59 -5.32
C ARG A 136 8.69 -21.74 -6.15
N ASP A 137 8.54 -20.93 -7.19
CA ASP A 137 7.36 -20.92 -8.06
C ASP A 137 7.23 -22.27 -8.82
N GLU A 138 8.35 -22.87 -9.28
CA GLU A 138 8.42 -24.19 -9.89
C GLU A 138 7.96 -25.29 -8.92
N ARG A 139 8.50 -25.31 -7.69
CA ARG A 139 8.12 -26.30 -6.65
C ARG A 139 6.64 -26.18 -6.25
N ILE A 140 6.10 -24.97 -6.20
CA ILE A 140 4.67 -24.77 -5.93
C ILE A 140 3.81 -25.25 -7.09
N GLY A 141 4.27 -25.07 -8.33
CA GLY A 141 3.65 -25.63 -9.53
C GLY A 141 3.56 -27.16 -9.47
N GLU A 142 4.67 -27.84 -9.17
CA GLU A 142 4.72 -29.30 -9.03
C GLU A 142 3.72 -29.81 -7.95
N ILE A 143 3.62 -29.12 -6.83
CA ILE A 143 2.65 -29.44 -5.77
C ILE A 143 1.21 -29.29 -6.28
N THR A 144 0.92 -28.24 -7.03
CA THR A 144 -0.39 -28.00 -7.62
C THR A 144 -0.77 -29.10 -8.61
N ASP A 145 0.17 -29.47 -9.50
CA ASP A 145 -0.02 -30.52 -10.50
C ASP A 145 -0.22 -31.91 -9.88
N GLU A 146 0.30 -32.15 -8.69
CA GLU A 146 0.08 -33.41 -7.94
C GLU A 146 -1.29 -33.43 -7.24
N ILE A 147 -1.72 -32.31 -6.66
CA ILE A 147 -2.91 -32.23 -5.80
C ILE A 147 -4.20 -32.28 -6.62
N ILE A 148 -4.26 -31.55 -7.73
CA ILE A 148 -5.46 -31.43 -8.54
C ILE A 148 -5.98 -32.81 -8.94
N PRO A 149 -5.21 -33.68 -9.62
CA PRO A 149 -5.70 -35.00 -10.02
C PRO A 149 -6.06 -35.92 -8.85
N ALA A 150 -5.41 -35.71 -7.69
CA ALA A 150 -5.65 -36.55 -6.52
C ALA A 150 -6.98 -36.25 -5.79
N LEU A 151 -7.47 -35.03 -5.91
CA LEU A 151 -8.66 -34.55 -5.18
C LEU A 151 -9.81 -34.15 -6.10
N GLU A 152 -9.65 -34.09 -7.42
CA GLU A 152 -10.66 -33.61 -8.38
C GLU A 152 -11.95 -34.44 -8.36
N GLU A 153 -11.86 -35.75 -8.13
CA GLU A 153 -13.05 -36.60 -8.01
C GLU A 153 -13.90 -36.27 -6.76
N GLN A 154 -13.25 -35.90 -5.67
CA GLN A 154 -13.90 -35.56 -4.40
C GLN A 154 -14.35 -34.10 -4.34
N PHE A 155 -13.59 -33.21 -4.96
CA PHE A 155 -13.81 -31.77 -4.98
C PHE A 155 -13.76 -31.23 -6.42
N PRO A 156 -14.87 -31.25 -7.16
CA PRO A 156 -14.90 -30.84 -8.58
C PRO A 156 -14.46 -29.38 -8.82
N ASP A 157 -14.66 -28.50 -7.84
CA ASP A 157 -14.34 -27.07 -7.91
C ASP A 157 -12.90 -26.73 -7.42
N ILE A 158 -12.05 -27.75 -7.25
CA ILE A 158 -10.68 -27.58 -6.74
C ILE A 158 -9.86 -26.57 -7.55
N ASN A 159 -10.02 -26.58 -8.87
CA ASN A 159 -9.28 -25.69 -9.77
C ASN A 159 -9.55 -24.20 -9.48
N GLU A 160 -10.71 -23.83 -8.97
CA GLU A 160 -11.06 -22.46 -8.64
C GLU A 160 -10.51 -22.02 -7.28
N GLN A 161 -10.31 -22.97 -6.34
CA GLN A 161 -9.96 -22.68 -4.96
C GLN A 161 -8.50 -22.96 -4.58
N ILE A 162 -7.81 -23.87 -5.31
CA ILE A 162 -6.47 -24.34 -4.93
C ILE A 162 -5.45 -23.20 -4.78
N GLY A 163 -5.49 -22.22 -5.67
CA GLY A 163 -4.59 -21.07 -5.63
C GLY A 163 -4.73 -20.27 -4.33
N GLU A 164 -5.97 -20.03 -3.89
CA GLU A 164 -6.24 -19.34 -2.63
C GLU A 164 -5.86 -20.16 -1.41
N ILE A 165 -6.13 -21.47 -1.45
CA ILE A 165 -5.79 -22.39 -0.36
C ILE A 165 -4.27 -22.45 -0.16
N LEU A 166 -3.51 -22.70 -1.23
CA LEU A 166 -2.05 -22.72 -1.16
C LEU A 166 -1.49 -21.37 -0.69
N TYR A 167 -2.08 -20.26 -1.11
CA TYR A 167 -1.66 -18.93 -0.64
C TYR A 167 -1.95 -18.71 0.86
N LYS A 168 -3.09 -19.19 1.38
CA LYS A 168 -3.36 -19.16 2.83
C LYS A 168 -2.34 -19.98 3.61
N MET A 169 -2.01 -21.18 3.14
CA MET A 169 -0.98 -22.03 3.77
C MET A 169 0.41 -21.41 3.72
N GLN A 170 0.80 -20.80 2.59
CA GLN A 170 2.07 -20.06 2.50
C GLN A 170 2.14 -18.93 3.54
N LYS A 171 1.06 -18.20 3.74
CA LYS A 171 0.99 -17.16 4.79
C LYS A 171 1.17 -17.75 6.19
N GLU A 172 0.53 -18.87 6.50
CA GLU A 172 0.67 -19.53 7.80
C GLU A 172 2.13 -19.94 8.05
N ILE A 173 2.75 -20.60 7.07
CA ILE A 173 4.14 -21.07 7.16
C ILE A 173 5.10 -19.89 7.35
N VAL A 174 5.02 -18.90 6.46
CA VAL A 174 5.91 -17.73 6.51
C VAL A 174 5.72 -16.95 7.82
N ARG A 175 4.47 -16.81 8.27
CA ARG A 175 4.18 -16.15 9.55
C ARG A 175 4.79 -16.89 10.74
N ALA A 176 4.68 -18.21 10.75
CA ALA A 176 5.28 -19.03 11.80
C ALA A 176 6.81 -18.90 11.81
N TRP A 177 7.45 -18.86 10.64
CA TRP A 177 8.89 -18.65 10.52
C TRP A 177 9.32 -17.26 11.01
N LEU A 178 8.57 -16.21 10.64
CA LEU A 178 8.87 -14.84 11.09
C LEU A 178 8.81 -14.70 12.63
N VAL A 179 7.83 -15.33 13.27
CA VAL A 179 7.73 -15.36 14.73
C VAL A 179 8.92 -16.09 15.39
N GLN A 180 9.52 -17.05 14.68
CA GLN A 180 10.74 -17.75 15.11
C GLN A 180 12.04 -17.00 14.73
N GLY A 181 11.93 -15.79 14.18
CA GLY A 181 13.09 -15.01 13.75
C GLY A 181 13.68 -15.41 12.40
N ARG A 182 12.96 -16.24 11.63
CA ARG A 182 13.41 -16.72 10.31
C ARG A 182 12.66 -16.00 9.19
N ARG A 183 13.39 -15.49 8.20
CA ARG A 183 12.83 -14.94 6.96
C ARG A 183 13.03 -15.94 5.80
N VAL A 184 12.12 -15.91 4.83
CA VAL A 184 12.11 -16.80 3.66
C VAL A 184 13.40 -16.69 2.84
N ASP A 185 13.93 -15.48 2.71
CA ASP A 185 15.15 -15.18 1.95
C ASP A 185 16.46 -15.31 2.75
N GLY A 186 16.40 -15.94 3.93
CA GLY A 186 17.56 -16.24 4.77
C GLY A 186 18.17 -15.05 5.51
N ARG A 187 17.67 -13.83 5.31
CA ARG A 187 18.15 -12.63 6.01
C ARG A 187 17.76 -12.63 7.48
N GLY A 188 18.59 -12.01 8.32
CA GLY A 188 18.21 -11.67 9.70
C GLY A 188 17.03 -10.66 9.74
N LEU A 189 16.37 -10.51 10.90
CA LEU A 189 15.20 -9.63 11.03
C LEU A 189 15.53 -8.16 10.75
N ASP A 190 16.73 -7.72 11.14
CA ASP A 190 17.21 -6.35 10.97
C ASP A 190 18.04 -6.14 9.70
N GLU A 191 18.24 -7.20 8.92
CA GLU A 191 19.04 -7.14 7.69
C GLU A 191 18.21 -6.62 6.53
N ILE A 192 18.70 -5.57 5.86
CA ILE A 192 18.10 -5.06 4.62
C ILE A 192 18.73 -5.74 3.40
N ARG A 193 17.99 -5.76 2.27
CA ARG A 193 18.52 -6.27 1.01
C ARG A 193 19.71 -5.42 0.55
N PRO A 194 20.67 -5.99 -0.21
CA PRO A 194 21.77 -5.22 -0.80
C PRO A 194 21.24 -4.04 -1.60
N LEU A 195 21.83 -2.88 -1.38
CA LEU A 195 21.49 -1.62 -2.06
C LEU A 195 22.64 -1.23 -2.99
N ALA A 196 22.29 -0.74 -4.17
CA ALA A 196 23.22 -0.09 -5.09
C ALA A 196 22.54 1.10 -5.75
N ALA A 197 23.30 2.16 -6.02
CA ALA A 197 22.85 3.34 -6.73
C ALA A 197 23.91 3.74 -7.76
N GLU A 198 23.45 4.03 -8.97
CA GLU A 198 24.27 4.48 -10.08
C GLU A 198 23.64 5.74 -10.68
N VAL A 199 24.45 6.68 -11.12
CA VAL A 199 24.00 7.91 -11.77
C VAL A 199 24.66 8.07 -13.14
N ASP A 200 24.11 8.97 -13.95
CA ASP A 200 24.66 9.32 -15.28
C ASP A 200 24.71 8.14 -16.27
N LEU A 201 23.67 7.30 -16.24
CA LEU A 201 23.59 6.10 -17.09
C LEU A 201 23.19 6.41 -18.53
N LEU A 202 22.36 7.44 -18.73
CA LEU A 202 21.81 7.81 -20.03
C LEU A 202 22.42 9.12 -20.52
N PRO A 203 23.25 9.09 -21.58
CA PRO A 203 24.09 10.23 -21.96
C PRO A 203 23.33 11.40 -22.62
N ARG A 204 22.02 11.26 -22.90
CA ARG A 204 21.22 12.27 -23.61
C ARG A 204 20.07 12.82 -22.77
N THR A 205 20.06 12.55 -21.48
CA THR A 205 19.07 13.07 -20.53
C THR A 205 19.68 14.20 -19.71
N HIS A 206 18.87 15.01 -19.03
CA HIS A 206 19.37 16.03 -18.11
C HIS A 206 19.89 15.42 -16.81
N GLY A 207 19.38 14.24 -16.47
CA GLY A 207 19.88 13.40 -15.38
C GLY A 207 19.29 12.01 -15.48
N SER A 208 20.02 11.02 -15.00
CA SER A 208 19.54 9.65 -14.87
C SER A 208 20.15 8.97 -13.66
N GLY A 209 19.39 8.12 -13.01
CA GLY A 209 19.85 7.33 -11.88
C GLY A 209 19.17 5.98 -11.85
N MET A 210 19.90 4.97 -11.46
CA MET A 210 19.36 3.62 -11.19
C MET A 210 19.56 3.28 -9.72
N PHE A 211 18.50 2.82 -9.09
CA PHE A 211 18.55 2.29 -7.75
C PHE A 211 18.18 0.81 -7.77
N THR A 212 19.01 0.00 -7.14
CA THR A 212 18.82 -1.44 -7.02
C THR A 212 18.68 -1.83 -5.57
N ARG A 213 17.63 -2.59 -5.23
CA ARG A 213 17.42 -3.23 -3.94
C ARG A 213 17.16 -4.71 -4.12
N GLY A 214 18.18 -5.52 -3.91
CA GLY A 214 18.13 -6.95 -4.20
C GLY A 214 17.87 -7.18 -5.69
N GLN A 215 16.77 -7.82 -6.03
CA GLN A 215 16.36 -8.11 -7.42
C GLN A 215 15.47 -7.02 -8.05
N THR A 216 15.13 -5.96 -7.32
CA THR A 216 14.28 -4.88 -7.81
C THR A 216 15.12 -3.70 -8.25
N GLN A 217 14.87 -3.20 -9.45
CA GLN A 217 15.56 -2.03 -10.01
C GLN A 217 14.55 -0.95 -10.42
N VAL A 218 14.94 0.30 -10.22
CA VAL A 218 14.18 1.48 -10.66
C VAL A 218 15.14 2.39 -11.43
N LEU A 219 14.81 2.67 -12.69
CA LEU A 219 15.49 3.67 -13.49
C LEU A 219 14.68 4.97 -13.45
N SER A 220 15.31 6.05 -12.97
CA SER A 220 14.75 7.40 -12.96
C SER A 220 15.45 8.27 -13.99
N VAL A 221 14.68 9.08 -14.69
CA VAL A 221 15.19 10.05 -15.69
C VAL A 221 14.64 11.41 -15.33
N ALA A 222 15.53 12.38 -15.20
CA ALA A 222 15.17 13.75 -14.91
C ALA A 222 15.19 14.62 -16.16
N THR A 223 14.16 15.44 -16.32
CA THR A 223 14.07 16.50 -17.31
C THR A 223 13.97 17.83 -16.61
N LEU A 224 14.81 18.77 -17.01
CA LEU A 224 14.85 20.14 -16.49
C LEU A 224 14.27 21.10 -17.51
N ALA A 225 13.50 22.08 -17.03
CA ALA A 225 12.90 23.12 -17.85
C ALA A 225 12.95 24.47 -17.13
N PRO A 226 12.80 25.60 -17.84
CA PRO A 226 12.66 26.92 -17.19
C PRO A 226 11.46 26.95 -16.23
N LEU A 227 11.48 27.86 -15.28
CA LEU A 227 10.37 28.04 -14.32
C LEU A 227 9.01 28.39 -14.98
N SER A 228 9.02 28.88 -16.22
CA SER A 228 7.78 29.09 -17.00
C SER A 228 7.03 27.78 -17.29
N GLU A 229 7.69 26.64 -17.19
CA GLU A 229 7.15 25.31 -17.49
C GLU A 229 6.70 24.54 -16.23
N ILE A 230 6.61 25.22 -15.08
CA ILE A 230 6.05 24.64 -13.86
C ILE A 230 4.59 24.23 -14.09
N GLN A 231 4.17 23.14 -13.49
CA GLN A 231 2.79 22.69 -13.59
C GLN A 231 1.85 23.67 -12.89
N LYS A 232 0.84 24.13 -13.61
CA LYS A 232 -0.27 24.88 -13.02
C LYS A 232 -1.31 23.89 -12.49
N LEU A 233 -1.74 24.11 -11.26
CA LEU A 233 -2.77 23.32 -10.60
C LEU A 233 -4.09 24.08 -10.66
N ASP A 234 -5.14 23.45 -11.15
CA ASP A 234 -6.49 24.00 -11.20
C ASP A 234 -7.37 23.16 -10.28
N GLY A 235 -7.16 23.32 -8.98
CA GLY A 235 -7.86 22.59 -7.93
C GLY A 235 -8.57 23.57 -6.97
N ILE A 236 -9.13 22.99 -5.90
CA ILE A 236 -9.75 23.74 -4.79
C ILE A 236 -8.78 24.03 -3.64
N ASP A 237 -7.56 23.51 -3.72
CA ASP A 237 -6.47 23.78 -2.78
C ASP A 237 -5.80 25.13 -3.10
N LEU A 238 -5.01 25.64 -2.13
CA LEU A 238 -4.30 26.91 -2.28
C LEU A 238 -3.03 26.80 -3.16
N GLU A 239 -2.51 25.59 -3.36
CA GLU A 239 -1.38 25.36 -4.26
C GLU A 239 -1.81 25.61 -5.71
N GLU A 240 -1.28 26.67 -6.32
CA GLU A 240 -1.56 27.02 -7.71
C GLU A 240 -0.52 26.46 -8.70
N THR A 241 0.65 26.09 -8.21
CA THR A 241 1.76 25.64 -9.03
C THR A 241 2.55 24.52 -8.37
N LYS A 242 3.24 23.74 -9.20
CA LYS A 242 4.08 22.64 -8.77
C LYS A 242 5.37 22.61 -9.60
N ARG A 243 6.50 22.86 -8.96
CA ARG A 243 7.83 22.91 -9.60
C ARG A 243 8.39 21.51 -9.88
N TYR A 244 8.14 20.56 -8.97
CA TYR A 244 8.56 19.18 -9.12
C TYR A 244 7.39 18.30 -9.50
N ILE A 245 7.53 17.55 -10.59
CA ILE A 245 6.51 16.66 -11.14
C ILE A 245 7.08 15.26 -11.18
N HIS A 246 6.51 14.34 -10.42
CA HIS A 246 6.95 12.95 -10.37
C HIS A 246 5.98 12.04 -11.14
N HIS A 247 6.51 11.34 -12.14
CA HIS A 247 5.79 10.29 -12.85
C HIS A 247 6.33 8.93 -12.45
N TYR A 248 5.43 7.98 -12.22
CA TYR A 248 5.78 6.59 -11.95
C TYR A 248 5.12 5.68 -12.98
N ASN A 249 5.93 4.85 -13.62
CA ASN A 249 5.48 3.87 -14.60
C ASN A 249 5.88 2.47 -14.14
N PHE A 250 4.96 1.52 -14.30
CA PHE A 250 5.20 0.10 -14.02
C PHE A 250 4.81 -0.72 -15.25
N PRO A 251 5.71 -0.80 -16.25
CA PRO A 251 5.44 -1.53 -17.48
C PRO A 251 5.34 -3.04 -17.24
N SER A 252 4.55 -3.73 -18.03
CA SER A 252 4.26 -5.16 -17.88
C SER A 252 5.51 -6.06 -17.89
N TYR A 253 6.54 -5.68 -18.66
CA TYR A 253 7.80 -6.42 -18.69
C TYR A 253 8.53 -6.44 -17.33
N SER A 254 8.22 -5.53 -16.40
CA SER A 254 8.79 -5.53 -15.04
C SER A 254 8.46 -6.80 -14.24
N VAL A 255 7.41 -7.50 -14.63
CA VAL A 255 6.96 -8.77 -14.04
C VAL A 255 6.92 -9.91 -15.06
N GLY A 256 7.59 -9.75 -16.21
CA GLY A 256 7.66 -10.77 -17.25
C GLY A 256 6.35 -10.98 -18.03
N GLU A 257 5.42 -10.03 -17.95
CA GLU A 257 4.13 -10.12 -18.64
C GLU A 257 4.12 -9.32 -19.95
N THR A 258 3.24 -9.72 -20.88
CA THR A 258 2.90 -8.93 -22.07
C THR A 258 1.45 -8.47 -21.97
N ARG A 259 1.24 -7.16 -21.97
CA ARG A 259 -0.11 -6.56 -22.00
C ARG A 259 -0.08 -5.17 -22.67
N PRO A 260 -1.20 -4.70 -23.18
CA PRO A 260 -1.28 -3.36 -23.76
C PRO A 260 -0.89 -2.27 -22.76
N SER A 261 -0.06 -1.32 -23.19
CA SER A 261 0.26 -0.12 -22.41
C SER A 261 -0.89 0.89 -22.52
N ARG A 262 -1.63 1.10 -21.44
CA ARG A 262 -2.78 2.03 -21.38
C ARG A 262 -2.54 3.24 -20.48
N GLY A 263 -1.28 3.52 -20.15
CA GLY A 263 -0.90 4.54 -19.18
C GLY A 263 -0.99 4.03 -17.72
N PRO A 264 -0.66 4.88 -16.73
CA PRO A 264 -0.64 4.48 -15.33
C PRO A 264 -2.05 4.24 -14.79
N GLY A 265 -2.20 3.15 -14.04
CA GLY A 265 -3.39 2.86 -13.27
C GLY A 265 -3.43 3.62 -11.93
N ARG A 266 -4.48 3.42 -11.13
CA ARG A 266 -4.63 4.08 -9.82
C ARG A 266 -3.50 3.76 -8.84
N ARG A 267 -2.97 2.53 -8.89
CA ARG A 267 -1.85 2.11 -8.06
C ARG A 267 -0.57 2.88 -8.39
N GLU A 268 -0.26 3.01 -9.68
CA GLU A 268 0.92 3.73 -10.15
C GLU A 268 0.83 5.23 -9.80
N ILE A 269 -0.35 5.83 -9.94
CA ILE A 269 -0.59 7.23 -9.55
C ILE A 269 -0.35 7.43 -8.05
N GLY A 270 -0.91 6.57 -7.20
CA GLY A 270 -0.72 6.63 -5.75
C GLY A 270 0.72 6.37 -5.32
N HIS A 271 1.39 5.41 -5.94
CA HIS A 271 2.80 5.11 -5.67
C HIS A 271 3.72 6.27 -6.10
N GLY A 272 3.45 6.88 -7.26
CA GLY A 272 4.14 8.08 -7.72
C GLY A 272 3.99 9.26 -6.75
N ALA A 273 2.79 9.48 -6.24
CA ALA A 273 2.53 10.54 -5.25
C ALA A 273 3.30 10.33 -3.93
N LEU A 274 3.44 9.07 -3.47
CA LEU A 274 4.26 8.76 -2.28
C LEU A 274 5.75 9.00 -2.53
N ALA A 275 6.26 8.58 -3.70
CA ALA A 275 7.65 8.83 -4.09
C ALA A 275 7.95 10.32 -4.20
N GLU A 276 7.06 11.10 -4.81
CA GLU A 276 7.15 12.55 -4.89
C GLU A 276 7.25 13.19 -3.52
N ARG A 277 6.34 12.87 -2.62
CA ARG A 277 6.31 13.40 -1.26
C ARG A 277 7.59 13.09 -0.47
N SER A 278 8.19 11.93 -0.74
CA SER A 278 9.46 11.53 -0.09
C SER A 278 10.65 12.36 -0.61
N LEU A 279 10.61 12.85 -1.84
CA LEU A 279 11.71 13.59 -2.46
C LEU A 279 11.61 15.09 -2.28
N VAL A 280 10.40 15.64 -2.21
CA VAL A 280 10.19 17.11 -2.07
C VAL A 280 11.04 17.75 -0.96
N PRO A 281 11.17 17.17 0.26
CA PRO A 281 11.95 17.77 1.33
C PRO A 281 13.46 17.86 1.08
N VAL A 282 14.00 17.06 0.15
CA VAL A 282 15.43 16.99 -0.16
C VAL A 282 15.79 17.65 -1.50
N LEU A 283 14.81 18.22 -2.19
CA LEU A 283 15.08 18.98 -3.41
C LEU A 283 15.75 20.33 -3.08
N PRO A 284 16.68 20.79 -3.92
CA PRO A 284 17.25 22.13 -3.76
C PRO A 284 16.16 23.20 -3.90
N SER A 285 16.33 24.30 -3.19
CA SER A 285 15.41 25.44 -3.26
C SER A 285 15.35 26.02 -4.68
N GLU A 286 14.33 26.82 -4.97
CA GLU A 286 14.23 27.51 -6.27
C GLU A 286 15.34 28.52 -6.47
N GLU A 287 15.84 29.14 -5.40
CA GLU A 287 16.96 30.08 -5.44
C GLU A 287 18.29 29.40 -5.80
N GLU A 288 18.50 28.17 -5.28
CA GLU A 288 19.71 27.38 -5.56
C GLU A 288 19.65 26.67 -6.91
N PHE A 289 18.46 26.27 -7.33
CA PHE A 289 18.24 25.49 -8.55
C PHE A 289 16.96 25.94 -9.28
N PRO A 290 17.05 27.02 -10.09
CA PRO A 290 15.89 27.68 -10.69
C PRO A 290 15.34 26.95 -11.94
N TYR A 291 14.97 25.68 -11.77
CA TYR A 291 14.39 24.86 -12.83
C TYR A 291 13.13 24.15 -12.36
N ALA A 292 12.17 23.99 -13.28
CA ALA A 292 11.16 22.99 -13.15
C ALA A 292 11.78 21.60 -13.35
N ILE A 293 11.40 20.63 -12.51
CA ILE A 293 11.98 19.27 -12.48
C ILE A 293 10.87 18.27 -12.79
N ARG A 294 11.08 17.43 -13.79
CA ARG A 294 10.14 16.37 -14.14
C ARG A 294 10.84 15.02 -14.25
#